data_82cc9ceedd92ed394a6b74bcef073d8e
#
_entry.id   82cc9ceedd92ed394a6b74bcef073d8e
#
_cell.length_a   1.000
_cell.length_b   1.000
_cell.length_c   1.000
_cell.angle_alpha   90.00
_cell.angle_beta   90.00
_cell.angle_gamma   90.00
#
_symmetry.space_group_name_H-M   'P 1'
#
loop_
_entity.id
_entity.type
_entity.pdbx_description
1 polymer ?
#
loop_
_entity_poly.entity_id
_entity_poly.type
_entity_poly.pdbx_seq_one_letter_code
_entity_poly.pdbx_strand_id
1 'polypeptide(L)'
;VQPDWNIERYLDLLKVLARRLQLDPSLRRLLDSSDLVQETALKAHQHRDQFRGDPADERQVVKWLQVILVNTFRDKLRQVSKGAHRVDLHQLVDKLAMDSSARLESWMTDGQSSPSEQAERHEFLLRLAGALERLPDDQRDVFILHRMMDEPVARIADQLGRTEKSVAGLLRRAAQRLGELLPEYSPQY
;
A
#
# COMPACT_ATOMS: atom_id res chain seq x y z
N VAL A 1 28.65 -5.59 -6.67
CA VAL A 1 28.09 -4.28 -7.05
C VAL A 1 26.78 -4.12 -6.33
N GLN A 2 26.64 -3.10 -5.47
CA GLN A 2 25.35 -2.82 -4.80
C GLN A 2 24.34 -2.33 -5.87
N PRO A 3 23.09 -2.80 -5.83
CA PRO A 3 22.08 -2.32 -6.75
C PRO A 3 21.86 -0.82 -6.58
N ASP A 4 21.87 -0.08 -7.68
CA ASP A 4 21.76 1.40 -7.67
C ASP A 4 20.31 1.86 -7.81
N TRP A 5 19.43 1.35 -6.93
CA TRP A 5 18.07 1.87 -6.81
C TRP A 5 17.89 2.63 -5.49
N ASN A 6 17.17 3.75 -5.56
CA ASN A 6 16.94 4.61 -4.41
C ASN A 6 15.64 4.22 -3.69
N ILE A 7 15.73 3.78 -2.43
CA ILE A 7 14.58 3.41 -1.61
C ILE A 7 13.61 4.59 -1.36
N GLU A 8 14.14 5.82 -1.35
CA GLU A 8 13.34 7.02 -1.12
C GLU A 8 12.23 7.17 -2.15
N ARG A 9 12.46 6.72 -3.38
CA ARG A 9 11.48 6.72 -4.47
C ARG A 9 10.23 5.88 -4.13
N TYR A 10 10.37 4.87 -3.28
CA TYR A 10 9.30 3.93 -2.92
C TYR A 10 8.63 4.24 -1.57
N LEU A 11 9.08 5.26 -0.83
CA LEU A 11 8.58 5.54 0.51
C LEU A 11 7.08 5.82 0.53
N ASP A 12 6.56 6.59 -0.42
CA ASP A 12 5.13 6.91 -0.46
C ASP A 12 4.29 5.66 -0.80
N LEU A 13 4.79 4.78 -1.66
CA LEU A 13 4.15 3.48 -1.90
C LEU A 13 4.16 2.61 -0.63
N LEU A 14 5.27 2.57 0.10
CA LEU A 14 5.36 1.86 1.38
C LEU A 14 4.38 2.44 2.42
N LYS A 15 4.19 3.77 2.47
CA LYS A 15 3.21 4.41 3.35
C LYS A 15 1.79 3.97 3.01
N VAL A 16 1.42 3.98 1.74
CA VAL A 16 0.10 3.52 1.26
C VAL A 16 -0.14 2.05 1.65
N LEU A 17 0.85 1.17 1.46
CA LEU A 17 0.78 -0.23 1.83
C LEU A 17 0.69 -0.45 3.35
N ALA A 18 1.49 0.28 4.13
CA ALA A 18 1.44 0.24 5.59
C ALA A 18 0.10 0.77 6.12
N ARG A 19 -0.41 1.87 5.54
CA ARG A 19 -1.72 2.44 5.89
C ARG A 19 -2.85 1.45 5.64
N ARG A 20 -2.81 0.74 4.52
CA ARG A 20 -3.77 -0.33 4.22
C ARG A 20 -3.83 -1.39 5.32
N LEU A 21 -2.68 -1.85 5.83
CA LEU A 21 -2.63 -2.80 6.94
C LEU A 21 -3.24 -2.21 8.22
N GLN A 22 -2.95 -0.94 8.51
CA GLN A 22 -3.46 -0.24 9.68
C GLN A 22 -4.97 0.05 9.61
N LEU A 23 -5.55 0.12 8.41
CA LEU A 23 -6.99 0.35 8.24
C LEU A 23 -7.84 -0.84 8.68
N ASP A 24 -7.29 -2.05 8.80
CA ASP A 24 -8.01 -3.17 9.40
C ASP A 24 -8.26 -2.89 10.90
N PRO A 25 -9.53 -3.01 11.37
CA PRO A 25 -9.88 -2.70 12.76
C PRO A 25 -9.11 -3.52 13.80
N SER A 26 -8.73 -4.75 13.47
CA SER A 26 -7.99 -5.67 14.35
C SER A 26 -6.53 -5.25 14.51
N LEU A 27 -5.97 -4.57 13.51
CA LEU A 27 -4.56 -4.17 13.45
C LEU A 27 -4.34 -2.71 13.81
N ARG A 28 -5.38 -1.86 13.67
CA ARG A 28 -5.31 -0.40 13.82
C ARG A 28 -4.70 0.07 15.14
N ARG A 29 -4.94 -0.65 16.23
CA ARG A 29 -4.49 -0.29 17.58
C ARG A 29 -3.10 -0.83 17.92
N LEU A 30 -2.56 -1.70 17.08
CA LEU A 30 -1.34 -2.43 17.41
C LEU A 30 -0.09 -1.74 16.88
N LEU A 31 -0.21 -0.94 15.81
CA LEU A 31 0.95 -0.41 15.11
C LEU A 31 0.69 0.97 14.51
N ASP A 32 1.71 1.81 14.53
CA ASP A 32 1.79 3.04 13.77
C ASP A 32 2.35 2.75 12.36
N SER A 33 1.66 3.23 11.32
CA SER A 33 2.10 3.03 9.93
C SER A 33 3.41 3.75 9.61
N SER A 34 3.67 4.89 10.25
CA SER A 34 4.90 5.65 10.04
C SER A 34 6.12 4.91 10.59
N ASP A 35 5.99 4.36 11.80
CA ASP A 35 7.04 3.53 12.42
C ASP A 35 7.33 2.28 11.59
N LEU A 36 6.26 1.67 11.05
CA LEU A 36 6.40 0.49 10.20
C LEU A 36 7.18 0.81 8.92
N VAL A 37 6.89 1.93 8.28
CA VAL A 37 7.59 2.38 7.06
C VAL A 37 9.05 2.70 7.35
N GLN A 38 9.34 3.43 8.42
CA GLN A 38 10.72 3.77 8.79
C GLN A 38 11.56 2.52 9.06
N GLU A 39 11.03 1.56 9.83
CA GLU A 39 11.73 0.31 10.10
C GLU A 39 11.89 -0.55 8.84
N THR A 40 10.88 -0.57 7.96
CA THR A 40 10.97 -1.26 6.67
C THR A 40 12.06 -0.65 5.80
N ALA A 41 12.12 0.68 5.71
CA ALA A 41 13.14 1.38 4.95
C ALA A 41 14.55 1.11 5.48
N LEU A 42 14.70 1.12 6.81
CA LEU A 42 15.98 0.80 7.47
C LEU A 42 16.42 -0.64 7.17
N LYS A 43 15.51 -1.62 7.32
CA LYS A 43 15.80 -3.03 7.00
C LYS A 43 16.12 -3.22 5.52
N ALA A 44 15.39 -2.56 4.63
CA ALA A 44 15.67 -2.62 3.20
C ALA A 44 17.04 -2.03 2.86
N HIS A 45 17.44 -0.95 3.51
CA HIS A 45 18.78 -0.40 3.35
C HIS A 45 19.87 -1.36 3.88
N GLN A 46 19.67 -1.93 5.06
CA GLN A 46 20.62 -2.88 5.67
C GLN A 46 20.76 -4.19 4.90
N HIS A 47 19.70 -4.68 4.28
CA HIS A 47 19.67 -5.94 3.53
C HIS A 47 19.70 -5.77 2.01
N ARG A 48 20.11 -4.60 1.53
CA ARG A 48 20.17 -4.28 0.10
C ARG A 48 21.01 -5.27 -0.70
N ASP A 49 22.07 -5.80 -0.11
CA ASP A 49 22.95 -6.82 -0.66
C ASP A 49 22.27 -8.20 -0.84
N GLN A 50 21.14 -8.42 -0.18
CA GLN A 50 20.33 -9.63 -0.29
C GLN A 50 19.30 -9.57 -1.42
N PHE A 51 19.11 -8.40 -2.05
CA PHE A 51 18.28 -8.28 -3.23
C PHE A 51 18.91 -9.05 -4.40
N ARG A 52 18.18 -10.02 -4.95
CA ARG A 52 18.64 -10.90 -6.04
C ARG A 52 17.92 -10.63 -7.36
N GLY A 53 17.06 -9.61 -7.39
CA GLY A 53 16.35 -9.19 -8.59
C GLY A 53 17.17 -8.26 -9.48
N ASP A 54 16.60 -7.91 -10.63
CA ASP A 54 17.12 -6.84 -11.47
C ASP A 54 16.74 -5.47 -10.87
N PRO A 55 17.71 -4.63 -10.51
CA PRO A 55 17.44 -3.28 -9.99
C PRO A 55 16.71 -2.38 -10.99
N ALA A 56 16.80 -2.65 -12.27
CA ALA A 56 16.08 -1.92 -13.31
C ALA A 56 14.62 -2.40 -13.46
N ASP A 57 14.28 -3.59 -12.96
CA ASP A 57 12.91 -4.07 -12.91
C ASP A 57 12.23 -3.62 -11.61
N GLU A 58 11.53 -2.49 -11.69
CA GLU A 58 10.82 -1.90 -10.53
C GLU A 58 9.81 -2.84 -9.87
N ARG A 59 9.22 -3.80 -10.61
CA ARG A 59 8.32 -4.81 -10.05
C ARG A 59 9.05 -5.69 -9.04
N GLN A 60 10.26 -6.11 -9.37
CA GLN A 60 11.06 -6.94 -8.47
C GLN A 60 11.48 -6.15 -7.23
N VAL A 61 11.80 -4.87 -7.38
CA VAL A 61 12.11 -3.98 -6.25
C VAL A 61 10.89 -3.80 -5.35
N VAL A 62 9.73 -3.47 -5.92
CA VAL A 62 8.47 -3.29 -5.16
C VAL A 62 8.08 -4.57 -4.43
N LYS A 63 8.16 -5.73 -5.10
CA LYS A 63 7.86 -7.03 -4.50
C LYS A 63 8.80 -7.35 -3.33
N TRP A 64 10.08 -7.08 -3.47
CA TRP A 64 11.05 -7.27 -2.40
C TRP A 64 10.80 -6.34 -1.20
N LEU A 65 10.53 -5.05 -1.45
CA LEU A 65 10.17 -4.10 -0.41
C LEU A 65 8.89 -4.49 0.33
N GLN A 66 7.91 -5.03 -0.38
CA GLN A 66 6.67 -5.52 0.18
C GLN A 66 6.90 -6.73 1.10
N VAL A 67 7.80 -7.65 0.72
CA VAL A 67 8.20 -8.78 1.58
C VAL A 67 8.83 -8.26 2.88
N ILE A 68 9.71 -7.26 2.81
CA ILE A 68 10.33 -6.65 4.00
C ILE A 68 9.26 -5.98 4.87
N LEU A 69 8.34 -5.22 4.28
CA LEU A 69 7.23 -4.58 5.00
C LEU A 69 6.40 -5.59 5.78
N VAL A 70 5.98 -6.67 5.13
CA VAL A 70 5.17 -7.74 5.74
C VAL A 70 5.94 -8.43 6.87
N ASN A 71 7.22 -8.74 6.66
CA ASN A 71 8.05 -9.36 7.69
C ASN A 71 8.27 -8.43 8.87
N THR A 72 8.52 -7.15 8.63
CA THR A 72 8.63 -6.13 9.70
C THR A 72 7.33 -6.03 10.49
N PHE A 73 6.20 -6.06 9.82
CA PHE A 73 4.88 -6.06 10.47
C PHE A 73 4.67 -7.31 11.33
N ARG A 74 5.01 -8.50 10.81
CA ARG A 74 4.96 -9.76 11.59
C ARG A 74 5.84 -9.72 12.84
N ASP A 75 7.04 -9.16 12.73
CA ASP A 75 7.95 -9.02 13.86
C ASP A 75 7.34 -8.11 14.94
N LYS A 76 6.76 -6.97 14.56
CA LYS A 76 6.04 -6.09 15.47
C LYS A 76 4.84 -6.79 16.14
N LEU A 77 4.07 -7.55 15.39
CA LEU A 77 2.97 -8.33 15.95
C LEU A 77 3.44 -9.35 16.98
N ARG A 78 4.58 -10.01 16.74
CA ARG A 78 5.16 -10.94 17.73
C ARG A 78 5.52 -10.26 19.04
N GLN A 79 5.91 -8.99 19.00
CA GLN A 79 6.27 -8.23 20.21
C GLN A 79 5.04 -7.80 21.02
N VAL A 80 3.93 -7.44 20.35
CA VAL A 80 2.75 -6.86 21.02
C VAL A 80 1.63 -7.87 21.29
N SER A 81 1.59 -9.00 20.61
CA SER A 81 0.54 -10.02 20.75
C SER A 81 1.03 -11.33 21.34
N LYS A 82 0.21 -11.96 22.21
CA LYS A 82 0.53 -13.24 22.88
C LYS A 82 -0.62 -14.25 22.69
N GLY A 83 -0.27 -15.56 22.71
CA GLY A 83 -1.24 -16.63 22.69
C GLY A 83 -1.95 -16.89 21.36
N ALA A 84 -3.17 -17.45 21.42
CA ALA A 84 -3.97 -17.81 20.23
C ALA A 84 -4.30 -16.61 19.36
N HIS A 85 -4.58 -15.46 19.96
CA HIS A 85 -4.86 -14.21 19.23
C HIS A 85 -3.73 -13.82 18.28
N ARG A 86 -2.48 -14.17 18.59
CA ARG A 86 -1.33 -13.95 17.69
C ARG A 86 -1.42 -14.75 16.39
N VAL A 87 -1.91 -15.99 16.46
CA VAL A 87 -2.04 -16.84 15.26
C VAL A 87 -3.06 -16.25 14.29
N ASP A 88 -4.21 -15.80 14.81
CA ASP A 88 -5.26 -15.18 14.00
C ASP A 88 -4.76 -13.89 13.32
N LEU A 89 -4.02 -13.05 14.06
CA LEU A 89 -3.43 -11.82 13.52
C LEU A 89 -2.38 -12.11 12.44
N HIS A 90 -1.56 -13.15 12.59
CA HIS A 90 -0.60 -13.53 11.55
C HIS A 90 -1.30 -13.99 10.27
N GLN A 91 -2.34 -14.81 10.38
CA GLN A 91 -3.14 -15.25 9.23
C GLN A 91 -3.82 -14.06 8.53
N LEU A 92 -4.35 -13.11 9.31
CA LEU A 92 -4.92 -11.88 8.76
C LEU A 92 -3.88 -11.06 7.97
N VAL A 93 -2.68 -10.87 8.54
CA VAL A 93 -1.59 -10.15 7.85
C VAL A 93 -1.19 -10.86 6.56
N ASP A 94 -1.08 -12.19 6.59
CA ASP A 94 -0.74 -12.97 5.41
C ASP A 94 -1.80 -12.80 4.31
N LYS A 95 -3.07 -12.85 4.67
CA LYS A 95 -4.17 -12.60 3.75
C LYS A 95 -4.11 -11.20 3.16
N LEU A 96 -4.00 -10.17 4.01
CA LEU A 96 -3.92 -8.78 3.55
C LEU A 96 -2.69 -8.52 2.66
N ALA A 97 -1.57 -9.17 2.97
CA ALA A 97 -0.36 -9.10 2.17
C ALA A 97 -0.54 -9.75 0.79
N MET A 98 -1.15 -10.94 0.74
CA MET A 98 -1.45 -11.63 -0.52
C MET A 98 -2.41 -10.82 -1.39
N ASP A 99 -3.49 -10.30 -0.81
CA ASP A 99 -4.45 -9.44 -1.50
C ASP A 99 -3.79 -8.16 -2.02
N SER A 100 -2.87 -7.55 -1.23
CA SER A 100 -2.11 -6.37 -1.64
C SER A 100 -1.18 -6.66 -2.81
N SER A 101 -0.47 -7.80 -2.76
CA SER A 101 0.45 -8.22 -3.81
C SER A 101 -0.29 -8.45 -5.12
N ALA A 102 -1.39 -9.21 -5.08
CA ALA A 102 -2.19 -9.50 -6.27
C ALA A 102 -2.75 -8.24 -6.91
N ARG A 103 -3.20 -7.27 -6.10
CA ARG A 103 -3.73 -6.00 -6.61
C ARG A 103 -2.65 -5.07 -7.16
N LEU A 104 -1.53 -4.93 -6.47
CA LEU A 104 -0.39 -4.20 -7.01
C LEU A 104 0.07 -4.83 -8.34
N GLU A 105 0.15 -6.16 -8.40
CA GLU A 105 0.50 -6.87 -9.60
C GLU A 105 -0.52 -6.59 -10.72
N SER A 106 -1.83 -6.61 -10.44
CA SER A 106 -2.87 -6.27 -11.42
C SER A 106 -2.79 -4.81 -11.90
N TRP A 107 -2.32 -3.89 -11.07
CA TRP A 107 -2.12 -2.49 -11.48
C TRP A 107 -0.83 -2.30 -12.28
N MET A 108 0.17 -3.16 -12.06
CA MET A 108 1.46 -3.13 -12.73
C MET A 108 1.51 -3.96 -14.02
N THR A 109 0.64 -4.97 -14.13
CA THR A 109 0.63 -5.88 -15.27
C THR A 109 -0.75 -5.94 -15.92
N ASP A 110 -0.81 -5.55 -17.18
CA ASP A 110 -1.82 -6.06 -18.10
C ASP A 110 -1.11 -7.11 -18.97
N GLY A 111 -1.59 -8.34 -18.99
CA GLY A 111 -0.89 -9.47 -19.60
C GLY A 111 -0.52 -9.34 -21.09
N GLN A 112 -0.85 -8.18 -21.71
CA GLN A 112 -0.54 -7.85 -23.11
C GLN A 112 0.27 -6.56 -23.28
N SER A 113 0.72 -5.93 -22.16
CA SER A 113 1.45 -4.65 -22.22
C SER A 113 2.90 -4.84 -22.66
N SER A 114 3.38 -3.93 -23.50
CA SER A 114 4.80 -3.83 -23.84
C SER A 114 5.66 -3.45 -22.61
N PRO A 115 6.97 -3.71 -22.63
CA PRO A 115 7.87 -3.28 -21.56
C PRO A 115 7.80 -1.77 -21.26
N SER A 116 7.60 -0.93 -22.28
CA SER A 116 7.43 0.51 -22.14
C SER A 116 6.16 0.87 -21.37
N GLU A 117 5.02 0.28 -21.73
CA GLU A 117 3.76 0.48 -21.02
C GLU A 117 3.81 -0.01 -19.58
N GLN A 118 4.56 -1.08 -19.31
CA GLN A 118 4.79 -1.55 -17.94
C GLN A 118 5.59 -0.54 -17.12
N ALA A 119 6.63 0.06 -17.68
CA ALA A 119 7.42 1.10 -17.02
C ALA A 119 6.57 2.34 -16.74
N GLU A 120 5.73 2.78 -17.69
CA GLU A 120 4.80 3.91 -17.50
C GLU A 120 3.79 3.65 -16.38
N ARG A 121 3.26 2.43 -16.28
CA ARG A 121 2.34 2.05 -15.19
C ARG A 121 3.01 2.06 -13.83
N HIS A 122 4.25 1.62 -13.74
CA HIS A 122 5.02 1.67 -12.50
C HIS A 122 5.26 3.11 -12.05
N GLU A 123 5.70 3.96 -12.97
CA GLU A 123 5.88 5.38 -12.70
C GLU A 123 4.58 6.04 -12.27
N PHE A 124 3.47 5.70 -12.92
CA PHE A 124 2.14 6.16 -12.52
C PHE A 124 1.77 5.70 -11.11
N LEU A 125 2.05 4.44 -10.74
CA LEU A 125 1.77 3.92 -9.40
C LEU A 125 2.54 4.68 -8.31
N LEU A 126 3.82 4.99 -8.55
CA LEU A 126 4.63 5.76 -7.61
C LEU A 126 4.12 7.21 -7.49
N ARG A 127 3.75 7.85 -8.60
CA ARG A 127 3.14 9.19 -8.58
C ARG A 127 1.78 9.19 -7.89
N LEU A 128 0.95 8.16 -8.12
CA LEU A 128 -0.33 8.00 -7.43
C LEU A 128 -0.12 7.85 -5.91
N ALA A 129 0.85 7.06 -5.48
CA ALA A 129 1.19 6.94 -4.07
C ALA A 129 1.58 8.29 -3.45
N GLY A 130 2.43 9.06 -4.11
CA GLY A 130 2.79 10.41 -3.67
C GLY A 130 1.60 11.39 -3.66
N ALA A 131 0.67 11.27 -4.60
CA ALA A 131 -0.54 12.08 -4.64
C ALA A 131 -1.51 11.70 -3.51
N LEU A 132 -1.62 10.40 -3.19
CA LEU A 132 -2.43 9.90 -2.06
C LEU A 132 -1.93 10.45 -0.72
N GLU A 133 -0.61 10.55 -0.53
CA GLU A 133 -0.03 11.14 0.70
C GLU A 133 -0.36 12.63 0.87
N ARG A 134 -0.74 13.33 -0.20
CA ARG A 134 -1.18 14.73 -0.18
C ARG A 134 -2.67 14.92 0.06
N LEU A 135 -3.45 13.84 0.11
CA LEU A 135 -4.86 13.89 0.45
C LEU A 135 -5.05 14.03 1.98
N PRO A 136 -6.13 14.67 2.43
CA PRO A 136 -6.59 14.54 3.82
C PRO A 136 -6.80 13.07 4.18
N ASP A 137 -6.49 12.70 5.44
CA ASP A 137 -6.53 11.32 5.91
C ASP A 137 -7.83 10.59 5.59
N ASP A 138 -8.98 11.22 5.87
CA ASP A 138 -10.31 10.64 5.59
C ASP A 138 -10.53 10.34 4.09
N GLN A 139 -10.03 11.19 3.20
CA GLN A 139 -10.15 10.99 1.76
C GLN A 139 -9.20 9.89 1.27
N ARG A 140 -7.97 9.88 1.78
CA ARG A 140 -6.98 8.84 1.49
C ARG A 140 -7.47 7.48 1.95
N ASP A 141 -7.97 7.37 3.19
CA ASP A 141 -8.43 6.12 3.79
C ASP A 141 -9.59 5.50 3.00
N VAL A 142 -10.62 6.28 2.68
CA VAL A 142 -11.74 5.75 1.90
C VAL A 142 -11.31 5.36 0.48
N PHE A 143 -10.35 6.09 -0.12
CA PHE A 143 -9.81 5.75 -1.43
C PHE A 143 -9.05 4.43 -1.39
N ILE A 144 -8.17 4.22 -0.40
CA ILE A 144 -7.43 2.97 -0.20
C ILE A 144 -8.41 1.81 0.00
N LEU A 145 -9.38 1.94 0.90
CA LEU A 145 -10.37 0.90 1.17
C LEU A 145 -11.18 0.54 -0.08
N HIS A 146 -11.66 1.54 -0.81
CA HIS A 146 -12.53 1.31 -1.96
C HIS A 146 -11.76 0.83 -3.20
N ARG A 147 -10.65 1.50 -3.56
CA ARG A 147 -9.91 1.23 -4.80
C ARG A 147 -8.84 0.15 -4.65
N MET A 148 -8.15 0.11 -3.51
CA MET A 148 -7.07 -0.86 -3.30
C MET A 148 -7.55 -2.14 -2.62
N MET A 149 -8.62 -2.09 -1.81
CA MET A 149 -9.17 -3.25 -1.11
C MET A 149 -10.49 -3.74 -1.70
N ASP A 150 -11.06 -3.00 -2.68
CA ASP A 150 -12.35 -3.32 -3.32
C ASP A 150 -13.50 -3.43 -2.33
N GLU A 151 -13.39 -2.69 -1.23
CA GLU A 151 -14.44 -2.68 -0.23
C GLU A 151 -15.65 -1.89 -0.73
N PRO A 152 -16.87 -2.43 -0.60
CA PRO A 152 -18.07 -1.70 -0.94
C PRO A 152 -18.31 -0.55 0.02
N VAL A 153 -18.92 0.52 -0.50
CA VAL A 153 -19.18 1.77 0.25
C VAL A 153 -19.90 1.51 1.58
N ALA A 154 -20.86 0.58 1.60
CA ALA A 154 -21.58 0.20 2.81
C ALA A 154 -20.63 -0.33 3.90
N ARG A 155 -19.71 -1.23 3.57
CA ARG A 155 -18.73 -1.77 4.51
C ARG A 155 -17.75 -0.70 5.00
N ILE A 156 -17.31 0.19 4.12
CA ILE A 156 -16.44 1.31 4.50
C ILE A 156 -17.17 2.23 5.49
N ALA A 157 -18.46 2.49 5.25
CA ALA A 157 -19.30 3.30 6.13
C ALA A 157 -19.38 2.68 7.53
N ASP A 158 -19.68 1.39 7.63
CA ASP A 158 -19.72 0.64 8.90
C ASP A 158 -18.35 0.65 9.60
N GLN A 159 -17.29 0.36 8.87
CA GLN A 159 -15.92 0.28 9.41
C GLN A 159 -15.43 1.62 9.97
N LEU A 160 -15.79 2.72 9.32
CA LEU A 160 -15.37 4.07 9.72
C LEU A 160 -16.39 4.79 10.62
N GLY A 161 -17.54 4.17 10.93
CA GLY A 161 -18.62 4.78 11.70
C GLY A 161 -19.22 6.00 10.99
N ARG A 162 -19.37 5.95 9.66
CA ARG A 162 -19.90 7.02 8.81
C ARG A 162 -21.14 6.56 8.05
N THR A 163 -21.85 7.50 7.43
CA THR A 163 -22.93 7.16 6.48
C THR A 163 -22.35 6.88 5.10
N GLU A 164 -23.01 6.04 4.30
CA GLU A 164 -22.63 5.77 2.90
C GLU A 164 -22.55 7.07 2.07
N LYS A 165 -23.48 8.00 2.30
CA LYS A 165 -23.48 9.33 1.65
C LYS A 165 -22.19 10.11 1.99
N SER A 166 -21.73 10.03 3.25
CA SER A 166 -20.48 10.67 3.67
C SER A 166 -19.27 10.04 2.97
N VAL A 167 -19.22 8.69 2.91
CA VAL A 167 -18.15 7.94 2.23
C VAL A 167 -18.13 8.27 0.73
N ALA A 168 -19.28 8.25 0.05
CA ALA A 168 -19.38 8.64 -1.35
C ALA A 168 -18.90 10.08 -1.59
N GLY A 169 -19.23 11.00 -0.68
CA GLY A 169 -18.74 12.37 -0.73
C GLY A 169 -17.22 12.50 -0.55
N LEU A 170 -16.63 11.67 0.31
CA LEU A 170 -15.18 11.62 0.50
C LEU A 170 -14.48 11.05 -0.74
N LEU A 171 -15.00 9.96 -1.32
CA LEU A 171 -14.47 9.35 -2.55
C LEU A 171 -14.50 10.35 -3.72
N ARG A 172 -15.61 11.07 -3.89
CA ARG A 172 -15.70 12.10 -4.94
C ARG A 172 -14.67 13.20 -4.76
N ARG A 173 -14.47 13.70 -3.53
CA ARG A 173 -13.45 14.73 -3.24
C ARG A 173 -12.03 14.20 -3.43
N ALA A 174 -11.78 12.95 -3.02
CA ALA A 174 -10.50 12.29 -3.25
C ALA A 174 -10.20 12.20 -4.76
N ALA A 175 -11.15 11.71 -5.55
CA ALA A 175 -11.01 11.59 -7.00
C ALA A 175 -10.78 12.95 -7.67
N GLN A 176 -11.54 13.98 -7.29
CA GLN A 176 -11.33 15.34 -7.80
C GLN A 176 -9.92 15.84 -7.50
N ARG A 177 -9.47 15.70 -6.25
CA ARG A 177 -8.15 16.19 -5.84
C ARG A 177 -7.00 15.39 -6.47
N LEU A 178 -7.20 14.09 -6.68
CA LEU A 178 -6.24 13.27 -7.44
C LEU A 178 -6.17 13.70 -8.90
N GLY A 179 -7.29 14.05 -9.54
CA GLY A 179 -7.28 14.59 -10.90
C GLY A 179 -6.56 15.94 -11.02
N GLU A 180 -6.59 16.77 -9.97
CA GLU A 180 -5.81 18.02 -9.91
C GLU A 180 -4.30 17.76 -9.73
N LEU A 181 -3.92 16.71 -8.97
CA LEU A 181 -2.54 16.35 -8.68
C LEU A 181 -1.90 15.49 -9.78
N LEU A 182 -2.72 14.74 -10.49
CA LEU A 182 -2.34 13.78 -11.53
C LEU A 182 -3.28 13.97 -12.73
N PRO A 183 -2.98 14.88 -13.68
CA PRO A 183 -3.85 15.13 -14.83
C PRO A 183 -4.16 13.90 -15.69
N GLU A 184 -3.25 12.91 -15.68
CA GLU A 184 -3.45 11.62 -16.35
C GLU A 184 -4.40 10.66 -15.59
N TYR A 185 -4.73 10.97 -14.34
CA TYR A 185 -5.68 10.17 -13.57
C TYR A 185 -7.11 10.48 -14.03
N SER A 186 -7.71 9.52 -14.73
CA SER A 186 -9.14 9.57 -15.05
C SER A 186 -9.92 8.73 -14.04
N PRO A 187 -10.67 9.35 -13.13
CA PRO A 187 -11.51 8.60 -12.22
C PRO A 187 -12.58 7.86 -13.02
N GLN A 188 -12.50 6.53 -13.03
CA GLN A 188 -13.60 5.70 -13.50
C GLN A 188 -14.66 5.65 -12.40
N TYR A 189 -15.77 6.31 -12.60
CA TYR A 189 -16.98 6.25 -11.77
C TYR A 189 -17.83 5.05 -12.11
#